data_43f415094d4a17d9480ddd45360d7cca
#
_entry.id   43f415094d4a17d9480ddd45360d7cca
#
_cell.length_a   1.000
_cell.length_b   1.000
_cell.length_c   1.000
_cell.angle_alpha   90.00
_cell.angle_beta   90.00
_cell.angle_gamma   90.00
#
_symmetry.space_group_name_H-M   'P 1'
#
loop_
_entity.id
_entity.type
_entity.pdbx_description
1 polymer ?
#
loop_
_entity_poly.entity_id
_entity_poly.type
_entity_poly.pdbx_seq_one_letter_code
_entity_poly.pdbx_strand_id
1 'polypeptide(L)'
;MDNNKQHTLKADVCCDGIGLHSGNPVAMTLKPAPADTGIVFIRTDLEGRPSVRAIASNISATTRATTLTENGASVTTIEHVMAALAILAIDNCYIEMNSAEPPVGDGSAKGFMDPILRMGLLEQDAPRHVYAIDHAFSCYDGDRYLVVLPYDGFRVTFTSINPHPLLGTQVLDVTDAGDTLSQEIAPARTVAFEEEIAQLRKMGLGLGGTVENVVVFTKDGGTLSKVRFPDELIRHKILDVI
;
A
#
# COMPACT_ATOMS: atom_id res chain seq x y z
N MET A 1 18.60 -10.12 10.00
CA MET A 1 19.09 -8.79 9.54
C MET A 1 19.06 -7.87 10.75
N ASP A 2 19.99 -6.93 10.81
CA ASP A 2 20.02 -5.94 11.90
C ASP A 2 18.97 -4.84 11.60
N ASN A 3 17.94 -4.73 12.43
CA ASN A 3 16.88 -3.74 12.28
C ASN A 3 17.36 -2.27 12.41
N ASN A 4 18.58 -2.06 12.87
CA ASN A 4 19.21 -0.74 12.96
C ASN A 4 19.92 -0.32 11.67
N LYS A 5 20.05 -1.22 10.69
CA LYS A 5 20.66 -0.96 9.39
C LYS A 5 19.63 -0.83 8.30
N GLN A 6 19.96 -0.05 7.27
CA GLN A 6 19.13 0.07 6.07
C GLN A 6 19.16 -1.21 5.25
N HIS A 7 18.07 -1.46 4.51
CA HIS A 7 17.92 -2.60 3.63
C HIS A 7 17.48 -2.18 2.23
N THR A 8 17.94 -2.95 1.26
CA THR A 8 17.47 -2.88 -0.13
C THR A 8 17.23 -4.30 -0.67
N LEU A 9 16.79 -4.41 -1.91
CA LEU A 9 16.64 -5.69 -2.61
C LEU A 9 18.01 -6.28 -2.94
N LYS A 10 18.11 -7.62 -2.96
CA LYS A 10 19.32 -8.31 -3.38
C LYS A 10 19.52 -8.29 -4.91
N ALA A 11 18.43 -8.26 -5.68
CA ALA A 11 18.41 -8.17 -7.13
C ALA A 11 17.05 -7.64 -7.61
N ASP A 12 16.91 -7.42 -8.92
CA ASP A 12 15.70 -6.94 -9.56
C ASP A 12 14.52 -7.90 -9.35
N VAL A 13 13.33 -7.35 -9.06
CA VAL A 13 12.08 -8.09 -8.88
C VAL A 13 11.05 -7.55 -9.85
N CYS A 14 10.62 -8.37 -10.82
CA CYS A 14 9.57 -8.02 -11.77
C CYS A 14 8.18 -8.31 -11.17
N CYS A 15 7.28 -7.34 -11.32
CA CYS A 15 5.88 -7.41 -10.90
C CYS A 15 5.02 -6.83 -12.03
N ASP A 16 4.61 -7.67 -12.97
CA ASP A 16 3.78 -7.26 -14.10
C ASP A 16 2.29 -7.55 -13.82
N GLY A 17 1.41 -6.79 -14.44
CA GLY A 17 -0.03 -6.99 -14.26
C GLY A 17 -0.87 -5.90 -14.90
N ILE A 18 -1.96 -5.55 -14.22
CA ILE A 18 -2.93 -4.54 -14.67
C ILE A 18 -3.12 -3.53 -13.53
N GLY A 19 -3.21 -2.23 -13.84
CA GLY A 19 -3.54 -1.20 -12.87
C GLY A 19 -4.97 -1.35 -12.36
N LEU A 20 -5.22 -1.12 -11.05
CA LEU A 20 -6.55 -1.26 -10.44
C LEU A 20 -7.56 -0.30 -11.06
N HIS A 21 -7.20 0.98 -11.14
CA HIS A 21 -8.12 2.01 -11.64
C HIS A 21 -8.06 2.14 -13.14
N SER A 22 -6.89 2.16 -13.72
CA SER A 22 -6.68 2.37 -15.16
C SER A 22 -7.09 1.18 -16.03
N GLY A 23 -6.97 -0.05 -15.50
CA GLY A 23 -7.13 -1.29 -16.29
C GLY A 23 -6.03 -1.49 -17.34
N ASN A 24 -5.01 -0.65 -17.36
CA ASN A 24 -3.92 -0.73 -18.34
C ASN A 24 -2.88 -1.78 -17.92
N PRO A 25 -2.23 -2.44 -18.90
CA PRO A 25 -1.08 -3.28 -18.63
C PRO A 25 0.06 -2.49 -18.00
N VAL A 26 0.68 -3.06 -16.98
CA VAL A 26 1.81 -2.48 -16.25
C VAL A 26 2.95 -3.47 -16.20
N ALA A 27 4.12 -3.04 -16.65
CA ALA A 27 5.39 -3.68 -16.35
C ALA A 27 6.09 -2.86 -15.28
N MET A 28 6.33 -3.47 -14.12
CA MET A 28 6.98 -2.85 -12.98
C MET A 28 8.16 -3.68 -12.52
N THR A 29 9.29 -3.03 -12.26
CA THR A 29 10.50 -3.65 -11.72
C THR A 29 10.96 -2.91 -10.48
N LEU A 30 11.01 -3.61 -9.36
CA LEU A 30 11.65 -3.15 -8.14
C LEU A 30 13.14 -3.45 -8.23
N LYS A 31 13.99 -2.45 -7.99
CA LYS A 31 15.45 -2.56 -8.14
C LYS A 31 16.18 -2.17 -6.86
N PRO A 32 17.32 -2.79 -6.58
CA PRO A 32 18.21 -2.32 -5.53
C PRO A 32 18.55 -0.85 -5.71
N ALA A 33 18.63 -0.13 -4.59
CA ALA A 33 19.07 1.26 -4.57
C ALA A 33 20.17 1.48 -3.53
N PRO A 34 21.07 2.45 -3.73
CA PRO A 34 22.07 2.82 -2.72
C PRO A 34 21.44 3.21 -1.38
N ALA A 35 22.22 3.13 -0.30
CA ALA A 35 21.79 3.66 1.00
C ALA A 35 21.40 5.15 0.86
N ASP A 36 20.45 5.58 1.70
CA ASP A 36 19.91 6.95 1.76
C ASP A 36 19.16 7.40 0.50
N THR A 37 18.82 6.47 -0.41
CA THR A 37 18.00 6.78 -1.59
C THR A 37 16.52 6.97 -1.24
N GLY A 38 16.01 6.18 -0.27
CA GLY A 38 14.58 6.06 -0.03
C GLY A 38 13.85 5.27 -1.14
N ILE A 39 12.54 5.40 -1.20
CA ILE A 39 11.73 4.78 -2.24
C ILE A 39 11.48 5.79 -3.36
N VAL A 40 11.84 5.42 -4.58
CA VAL A 40 11.78 6.32 -5.75
C VAL A 40 11.11 5.61 -6.93
N PHE A 41 9.98 6.14 -7.36
CA PHE A 41 9.30 5.70 -8.58
C PHE A 41 9.94 6.34 -9.80
N ILE A 42 10.09 5.58 -10.90
CA ILE A 42 10.66 6.05 -12.17
C ILE A 42 9.68 5.70 -13.29
N ARG A 43 9.15 6.72 -13.97
CA ARG A 43 8.20 6.58 -15.07
C ARG A 43 8.96 6.33 -16.38
N THR A 44 9.10 5.05 -16.76
CA THR A 44 9.87 4.64 -17.93
C THR A 44 9.15 4.88 -19.25
N ASP A 45 7.86 5.13 -19.22
CA ASP A 45 6.99 5.46 -20.35
C ASP A 45 7.03 6.94 -20.74
N LEU A 46 7.58 7.80 -19.87
CA LEU A 46 7.68 9.24 -20.12
C LEU A 46 9.08 9.62 -20.62
N GLU A 47 9.13 10.65 -21.47
CA GLU A 47 10.39 11.20 -21.94
C GLU A 47 11.26 11.68 -20.77
N GLY A 48 12.55 11.39 -20.80
CA GLY A 48 13.48 11.72 -19.74
C GLY A 48 13.37 10.84 -18.50
N ARG A 49 12.44 9.87 -18.46
CA ARG A 49 12.24 8.94 -17.34
C ARG A 49 12.19 9.65 -15.99
N PRO A 50 11.26 10.60 -15.80
CA PRO A 50 11.20 11.38 -14.57
C PRO A 50 10.97 10.49 -13.33
N SER A 51 11.60 10.89 -12.23
CA SER A 51 11.50 10.23 -10.94
C SER A 51 10.53 10.96 -10.01
N VAL A 52 9.84 10.20 -9.15
CA VAL A 52 8.93 10.69 -8.12
C VAL A 52 9.32 10.01 -6.80
N ARG A 53 9.80 10.78 -5.82
CA ARG A 53 10.16 10.26 -4.51
C ARG A 53 8.92 10.00 -3.66
N ALA A 54 8.88 8.86 -2.98
CA ALA A 54 7.79 8.52 -2.06
C ALA A 54 7.97 9.22 -0.70
N ILE A 55 7.73 10.52 -0.68
CA ILE A 55 7.76 11.37 0.51
C ILE A 55 6.46 12.14 0.66
N ALA A 56 6.07 12.45 1.90
CA ALA A 56 4.79 13.08 2.22
C ALA A 56 4.58 14.42 1.50
N SER A 57 5.64 15.22 1.30
CA SER A 57 5.55 16.51 0.58
C SER A 57 5.19 16.38 -0.91
N ASN A 58 5.30 15.19 -1.49
CA ASN A 58 4.95 14.91 -2.89
C ASN A 58 3.51 14.40 -3.05
N ILE A 59 2.77 14.19 -1.94
CA ILE A 59 1.36 13.78 -2.01
C ILE A 59 0.55 14.91 -2.65
N SER A 60 -0.09 14.62 -3.77
CA SER A 60 -0.91 15.57 -4.53
C SER A 60 -2.41 15.27 -4.49
N ALA A 61 -2.80 14.02 -4.23
CA ALA A 61 -4.19 13.61 -4.05
C ALA A 61 -4.30 12.33 -3.21
N THR A 62 -5.47 12.17 -2.55
CA THR A 62 -5.80 11.00 -1.74
C THR A 62 -7.21 10.47 -2.03
N THR A 63 -7.81 10.88 -3.16
CA THR A 63 -9.15 10.42 -3.54
C THR A 63 -9.09 9.02 -4.11
N ARG A 64 -9.58 8.04 -3.35
CA ARG A 64 -9.61 6.61 -3.68
C ARG A 64 -8.23 5.95 -3.86
N ALA A 65 -7.16 6.71 -3.87
CA ALA A 65 -5.79 6.23 -3.95
C ALA A 65 -4.83 7.34 -3.54
N THR A 66 -3.65 6.98 -3.04
CA THR A 66 -2.58 7.95 -2.78
C THR A 66 -1.83 8.23 -4.09
N THR A 67 -1.76 9.51 -4.44
CA THR A 67 -1.05 10.00 -5.62
C THR A 67 0.12 10.88 -5.21
N LEU A 68 1.28 10.58 -5.76
CA LEU A 68 2.49 11.41 -5.64
C LEU A 68 2.74 12.14 -6.96
N THR A 69 3.22 13.38 -6.88
CA THR A 69 3.62 14.17 -8.06
C THR A 69 4.94 14.87 -7.79
N GLU A 70 5.90 14.68 -8.69
CA GLU A 70 7.21 15.35 -8.68
C GLU A 70 7.76 15.38 -10.10
N ASN A 71 8.58 16.37 -10.45
CA ASN A 71 9.29 16.48 -11.74
C ASN A 71 8.39 16.33 -12.99
N GLY A 72 7.15 16.79 -12.91
CA GLY A 72 6.19 16.69 -14.03
C GLY A 72 5.60 15.30 -14.24
N ALA A 73 5.87 14.34 -13.37
CA ALA A 73 5.28 13.01 -13.39
C ALA A 73 4.42 12.75 -12.17
N SER A 74 3.47 11.81 -12.30
CA SER A 74 2.64 11.34 -11.21
C SER A 74 2.63 9.82 -11.16
N VAL A 75 2.52 9.28 -9.94
CA VAL A 75 2.24 7.87 -9.65
C VAL A 75 1.09 7.79 -8.65
N THR A 76 0.19 6.85 -8.83
CA THR A 76 -1.04 6.71 -8.03
C THR A 76 -1.24 5.26 -7.58
N THR A 77 -2.13 5.04 -6.59
CA THR A 77 -2.44 3.69 -6.07
C THR A 77 -1.19 2.96 -5.55
N ILE A 78 -0.37 3.69 -4.80
CA ILE A 78 0.94 3.20 -4.34
C ILE A 78 0.85 2.44 -3.01
N GLU A 79 -0.28 2.44 -2.33
CA GLU A 79 -0.49 1.96 -0.96
C GLU A 79 0.03 0.53 -0.78
N HIS A 80 -0.35 -0.39 -1.67
CA HIS A 80 -0.03 -1.81 -1.50
C HIS A 80 1.47 -2.09 -1.67
N VAL A 81 2.13 -1.47 -2.64
CA VAL A 81 3.57 -1.64 -2.82
C VAL A 81 4.35 -0.95 -1.70
N MET A 82 3.89 0.23 -1.23
CA MET A 82 4.52 0.93 -0.11
C MET A 82 4.38 0.13 1.18
N ALA A 83 3.19 -0.41 1.48
CA ALA A 83 2.97 -1.30 2.62
C ALA A 83 3.87 -2.55 2.55
N ALA A 84 4.02 -3.17 1.37
CA ALA A 84 4.92 -4.31 1.19
C ALA A 84 6.37 -3.97 1.54
N LEU A 85 6.87 -2.83 1.06
CA LEU A 85 8.24 -2.38 1.36
C LEU A 85 8.41 -2.03 2.83
N ALA A 86 7.42 -1.36 3.46
CA ALA A 86 7.45 -1.00 4.87
C ALA A 86 7.45 -2.25 5.78
N ILE A 87 6.56 -3.23 5.52
CA ILE A 87 6.48 -4.48 6.28
C ILE A 87 7.78 -5.29 6.16
N LEU A 88 8.43 -5.27 4.99
CA LEU A 88 9.70 -5.94 4.77
C LEU A 88 10.92 -5.12 5.22
N ALA A 89 10.70 -3.96 5.81
CA ALA A 89 11.76 -3.04 6.27
C ALA A 89 12.76 -2.66 5.16
N ILE A 90 12.26 -2.45 3.93
CA ILE A 90 13.07 -2.00 2.79
C ILE A 90 13.11 -0.48 2.81
N ASP A 91 14.29 0.08 3.01
CA ASP A 91 14.51 1.51 3.11
C ASP A 91 14.81 2.15 1.75
N ASN A 92 15.45 1.39 0.83
CA ASN A 92 15.94 1.92 -0.43
C ASN A 92 15.53 1.03 -1.61
N CYS A 93 14.76 1.60 -2.55
CA CYS A 93 14.30 0.88 -3.72
C CYS A 93 14.00 1.85 -4.88
N TYR A 94 14.48 1.55 -6.08
CA TYR A 94 13.96 2.14 -7.31
C TYR A 94 12.79 1.28 -7.81
N ILE A 95 11.68 1.93 -8.18
CA ILE A 95 10.49 1.29 -8.75
C ILE A 95 10.31 1.82 -10.16
N GLU A 96 10.84 1.08 -11.14
CA GLU A 96 10.64 1.40 -12.56
C GLU A 96 9.31 0.88 -13.04
N MET A 97 8.50 1.72 -13.70
CA MET A 97 7.20 1.34 -14.21
C MET A 97 6.83 2.10 -15.49
N ASN A 98 6.14 1.41 -16.40
CA ASN A 98 5.68 1.98 -17.67
C ASN A 98 4.23 2.50 -17.61
N SER A 99 3.74 2.82 -16.43
CA SER A 99 2.39 3.30 -16.18
C SER A 99 2.38 4.26 -14.99
N ALA A 100 1.32 5.05 -14.85
CA ALA A 100 1.12 5.89 -13.66
C ALA A 100 0.70 5.10 -12.41
N GLU A 101 0.30 3.85 -12.56
CA GLU A 101 -0.26 3.02 -11.51
C GLU A 101 0.48 1.69 -11.42
N PRO A 102 0.92 1.22 -10.23
CA PRO A 102 1.44 -0.14 -10.04
C PRO A 102 0.39 -1.20 -10.43
N PRO A 103 0.81 -2.43 -10.73
CA PRO A 103 -0.13 -3.52 -10.95
C PRO A 103 -0.91 -3.81 -9.67
N VAL A 104 -2.21 -4.08 -9.77
CA VAL A 104 -3.05 -4.42 -8.62
C VAL A 104 -2.70 -5.78 -8.01
N GLY A 105 -2.12 -6.67 -8.80
CA GLY A 105 -1.83 -8.03 -8.39
C GLY A 105 -3.08 -8.76 -7.88
N ASP A 106 -2.99 -9.31 -6.69
CA ASP A 106 -4.09 -9.97 -5.99
C ASP A 106 -4.93 -8.99 -5.14
N GLY A 107 -4.67 -7.69 -5.23
CA GLY A 107 -5.36 -6.64 -4.46
C GLY A 107 -4.81 -6.39 -3.06
N SER A 108 -3.68 -6.99 -2.70
CA SER A 108 -3.05 -6.89 -1.38
C SER A 108 -1.55 -6.55 -1.49
N ALA A 109 -0.91 -6.28 -0.35
CA ALA A 109 0.55 -6.08 -0.30
C ALA A 109 1.32 -7.39 -0.48
N LYS A 110 0.70 -8.55 -0.15
CA LYS A 110 1.35 -9.86 -0.23
C LYS A 110 1.83 -10.21 -1.64
N GLY A 111 1.11 -9.76 -2.68
CA GLY A 111 1.48 -9.95 -4.07
C GLY A 111 2.86 -9.37 -4.42
N PHE A 112 3.28 -8.31 -3.75
CA PHE A 112 4.62 -7.72 -3.87
C PHE A 112 5.63 -8.37 -2.92
N MET A 113 5.21 -8.70 -1.71
CA MET A 113 6.11 -9.29 -0.70
C MET A 113 6.65 -10.66 -1.13
N ASP A 114 5.82 -11.53 -1.66
CA ASP A 114 6.22 -12.90 -2.02
C ASP A 114 7.36 -12.95 -3.05
N PRO A 115 7.34 -12.21 -4.18
CA PRO A 115 8.48 -12.18 -5.09
C PRO A 115 9.72 -11.52 -4.49
N ILE A 116 9.57 -10.47 -3.65
CA ILE A 116 10.68 -9.84 -2.95
C ILE A 116 11.37 -10.84 -2.01
N LEU A 117 10.60 -11.56 -1.20
CA LEU A 117 11.15 -12.55 -0.26
C LEU A 117 11.86 -13.69 -0.97
N ARG A 118 11.37 -14.13 -2.14
CA ARG A 118 12.06 -15.15 -2.95
C ARG A 118 13.41 -14.68 -3.48
N MET A 119 13.51 -13.39 -3.84
CA MET A 119 14.76 -12.79 -4.31
C MET A 119 15.74 -12.52 -3.17
N GLY A 120 15.21 -12.15 -2.00
CA GLY A 120 15.96 -11.82 -0.79
C GLY A 120 16.31 -10.35 -0.68
N LEU A 121 16.70 -9.97 0.54
CA LEU A 121 17.08 -8.61 0.92
C LEU A 121 18.60 -8.52 1.12
N LEU A 122 19.12 -7.31 0.98
CA LEU A 122 20.52 -6.96 1.21
C LEU A 122 20.59 -5.90 2.30
N GLU A 123 21.32 -6.20 3.38
CA GLU A 123 21.68 -5.23 4.42
C GLU A 123 22.75 -4.26 3.90
N GLN A 124 22.56 -2.98 4.17
CA GLN A 124 23.46 -1.90 3.74
C GLN A 124 24.24 -1.36 4.95
N ASP A 125 25.48 -0.94 4.73
CA ASP A 125 26.30 -0.38 5.82
C ASP A 125 25.97 1.10 6.07
N ALA A 126 24.72 1.33 6.45
CA ALA A 126 24.18 2.65 6.81
C ALA A 126 23.14 2.49 7.93
N PRO A 127 23.05 3.41 8.89
CA PRO A 127 22.03 3.37 9.93
C PRO A 127 20.64 3.63 9.35
N ARG A 128 19.65 2.94 9.89
CA ARG A 128 18.26 3.19 9.53
C ARG A 128 17.78 4.53 10.07
N HIS A 129 17.08 5.29 9.25
CA HIS A 129 16.43 6.53 9.69
C HIS A 129 15.05 6.20 10.26
N VAL A 130 14.87 6.44 11.55
CA VAL A 130 13.61 6.23 12.25
C VAL A 130 13.06 7.57 12.73
N TYR A 131 11.82 7.86 12.37
CA TYR A 131 11.10 9.00 12.93
C TYR A 131 10.39 8.58 14.22
N ALA A 132 10.91 8.97 15.35
CA ALA A 132 10.30 8.69 16.65
C ALA A 132 9.27 9.75 17.01
N ILE A 133 8.10 9.30 17.45
CA ILE A 133 7.04 10.18 17.98
C ILE A 133 7.35 10.47 19.45
N ASP A 134 7.61 11.71 19.80
CA ASP A 134 8.00 12.14 21.16
C ASP A 134 6.83 12.79 21.94
N HIS A 135 5.76 13.20 21.27
CA HIS A 135 4.56 13.75 21.90
C HIS A 135 3.30 13.35 21.14
N ALA A 136 2.16 13.38 21.86
CA ALA A 136 0.87 13.08 21.26
C ALA A 136 0.41 14.22 20.34
N PHE A 137 -0.16 13.87 19.18
CA PHE A 137 -0.87 14.82 18.34
C PHE A 137 -2.11 14.16 17.70
N SER A 138 -3.03 14.98 17.22
CA SER A 138 -4.25 14.50 16.58
C SER A 138 -4.68 15.44 15.45
N CYS A 139 -5.38 14.88 14.48
CA CYS A 139 -6.07 15.63 13.44
C CYS A 139 -7.50 15.09 13.27
N TYR A 140 -8.39 15.96 12.79
CA TYR A 140 -9.81 15.68 12.65
C TYR A 140 -10.30 16.18 11.29
N ASP A 141 -11.20 15.40 10.68
CA ASP A 141 -11.92 15.76 9.45
C ASP A 141 -13.37 15.24 9.58
N GLY A 142 -14.28 16.11 10.03
CA GLY A 142 -15.65 15.74 10.39
C GLY A 142 -15.66 14.68 11.50
N ASP A 143 -16.26 13.53 11.21
CA ASP A 143 -16.34 12.40 12.14
C ASP A 143 -15.09 11.49 12.11
N ARG A 144 -14.11 11.82 11.27
CA ARG A 144 -12.87 11.07 11.16
C ARG A 144 -11.80 11.71 12.04
N TYR A 145 -10.99 10.89 12.67
CA TYR A 145 -9.86 11.39 13.44
C TYR A 145 -8.68 10.44 13.36
N LEU A 146 -7.50 11.01 13.50
CA LEU A 146 -6.25 10.30 13.69
C LEU A 146 -5.60 10.83 14.96
N VAL A 147 -5.19 9.92 15.84
CA VAL A 147 -4.39 10.24 17.05
C VAL A 147 -3.09 9.47 16.96
N VAL A 148 -1.98 10.18 17.12
CA VAL A 148 -0.65 9.59 17.13
C VAL A 148 -0.07 9.76 18.52
N LEU A 149 0.44 8.67 19.08
CA LEU A 149 0.96 8.61 20.46
C LEU A 149 2.38 8.05 20.44
N PRO A 150 3.26 8.49 21.37
CA PRO A 150 4.52 7.82 21.63
C PRO A 150 4.32 6.33 21.94
N TYR A 151 5.11 5.47 21.30
CA TYR A 151 5.09 4.03 21.54
C TYR A 151 6.49 3.44 21.24
N ASP A 152 6.91 2.46 22.01
CA ASP A 152 8.16 1.74 21.76
C ASP A 152 7.90 0.59 20.77
N GLY A 153 8.06 0.88 19.48
CA GLY A 153 7.75 0.01 18.37
C GLY A 153 6.70 0.64 17.43
N PHE A 154 6.01 -0.19 16.65
CA PHE A 154 4.93 0.23 15.77
C PHE A 154 3.60 -0.43 16.19
N ARG A 155 2.55 0.36 16.36
CA ARG A 155 1.22 -0.10 16.73
C ARG A 155 0.15 0.72 16.03
N VAL A 156 -0.85 0.03 15.48
CA VAL A 156 -2.04 0.65 14.88
C VAL A 156 -3.28 0.07 15.54
N THR A 157 -4.11 0.94 16.12
CA THR A 157 -5.47 0.61 16.52
C THR A 157 -6.42 1.32 15.57
N PHE A 158 -7.17 0.57 14.77
CA PHE A 158 -8.12 1.11 13.81
C PHE A 158 -9.55 0.81 14.25
N THR A 159 -10.44 1.81 14.14
CA THR A 159 -11.89 1.64 14.31
C THR A 159 -12.58 2.02 13.02
N SER A 160 -13.35 1.10 12.46
CA SER A 160 -14.18 1.34 11.27
C SER A 160 -15.65 1.22 11.64
N ILE A 161 -16.43 2.24 11.33
CA ILE A 161 -17.89 2.23 11.46
C ILE A 161 -18.48 2.25 10.06
N ASN A 162 -19.19 1.19 9.70
CA ASN A 162 -19.75 1.04 8.37
C ASN A 162 -21.22 0.59 8.46
N PRO A 163 -22.15 1.21 7.69
CA PRO A 163 -23.57 0.83 7.73
C PRO A 163 -23.88 -0.51 7.08
N HIS A 164 -22.92 -1.13 6.37
CA HIS A 164 -23.11 -2.42 5.73
C HIS A 164 -23.33 -3.53 6.76
N PRO A 165 -24.34 -4.43 6.60
CA PRO A 165 -24.73 -5.42 7.63
C PRO A 165 -23.61 -6.37 8.06
N LEU A 166 -22.70 -6.75 7.15
CA LEU A 166 -21.56 -7.61 7.48
C LEU A 166 -20.43 -6.87 8.22
N LEU A 167 -20.38 -5.56 8.14
CA LEU A 167 -19.24 -4.78 8.62
C LEU A 167 -19.52 -4.17 9.99
N GLY A 168 -20.60 -3.39 10.13
CA GLY A 168 -20.94 -2.73 11.38
C GLY A 168 -19.78 -1.92 11.94
N THR A 169 -19.56 -2.03 13.26
CA THR A 169 -18.38 -1.47 13.92
C THR A 169 -17.31 -2.54 14.09
N GLN A 170 -16.16 -2.32 13.49
CA GLN A 170 -14.98 -3.18 13.63
C GLN A 170 -13.88 -2.42 14.35
N VAL A 171 -13.17 -3.10 15.25
CA VAL A 171 -11.97 -2.59 15.92
C VAL A 171 -10.88 -3.63 15.79
N LEU A 172 -9.71 -3.23 15.35
CA LEU A 172 -8.54 -4.08 15.25
C LEU A 172 -7.32 -3.34 15.78
N ASP A 173 -6.54 -4.02 16.60
CA ASP A 173 -5.30 -3.55 17.20
C ASP A 173 -4.17 -4.48 16.77
N VAL A 174 -3.14 -3.93 16.14
CA VAL A 174 -1.99 -4.70 15.65
C VAL A 174 -0.68 -4.01 16.00
N THR A 175 0.35 -4.82 16.17
CA THR A 175 1.74 -4.39 16.36
C THR A 175 2.63 -5.04 15.32
N ASP A 176 3.86 -4.56 15.18
CA ASP A 176 4.91 -5.15 14.34
C ASP A 176 5.59 -6.38 14.99
N ALA A 177 5.02 -6.90 16.08
CA ALA A 177 5.59 -8.05 16.78
C ALA A 177 5.52 -9.33 15.92
N GLY A 178 6.67 -9.95 15.72
CA GLY A 178 6.79 -11.19 14.92
C GLY A 178 6.34 -11.01 13.48
N ASP A 179 5.52 -11.95 12.99
CA ASP A 179 5.04 -11.98 11.61
C ASP A 179 3.64 -11.40 11.43
N THR A 180 3.10 -10.69 12.42
CA THR A 180 1.70 -10.24 12.43
C THR A 180 1.36 -9.40 11.19
N LEU A 181 2.18 -8.41 10.85
CA LEU A 181 1.92 -7.56 9.67
C LEU A 181 1.98 -8.35 8.37
N SER A 182 2.93 -9.28 8.23
CA SER A 182 3.10 -10.07 7.01
C SER A 182 2.05 -11.16 6.83
N GLN A 183 1.55 -11.75 7.92
CA GLN A 183 0.58 -12.87 7.87
C GLN A 183 -0.87 -12.41 7.96
N GLU A 184 -1.14 -11.33 8.70
CA GLU A 184 -2.50 -10.93 9.01
C GLU A 184 -2.94 -9.65 8.31
N ILE A 185 -2.02 -8.74 7.97
CA ILE A 185 -2.33 -7.45 7.36
C ILE A 185 -2.00 -7.46 5.87
N ALA A 186 -0.78 -7.84 5.50
CA ALA A 186 -0.35 -7.83 4.10
C ALA A 186 -1.26 -8.61 3.14
N PRO A 187 -1.91 -9.73 3.52
CA PRO A 187 -2.80 -10.46 2.63
C PRO A 187 -4.20 -9.83 2.45
N ALA A 188 -4.56 -8.81 3.23
CA ALA A 188 -5.87 -8.19 3.15
C ALA A 188 -6.04 -7.41 1.85
N ARG A 189 -7.08 -7.75 1.08
CA ARG A 189 -7.35 -7.15 -0.23
C ARG A 189 -8.11 -5.84 -0.11
N THR A 190 -7.93 -4.99 -1.13
CA THR A 190 -8.74 -3.80 -1.33
C THR A 190 -10.22 -4.15 -1.48
N VAL A 191 -11.09 -3.19 -1.20
CA VAL A 191 -12.54 -3.41 -1.10
C VAL A 191 -13.30 -2.44 -1.99
N ALA A 192 -14.50 -2.86 -2.41
CA ALA A 192 -15.47 -2.01 -3.08
C ALA A 192 -16.90 -2.34 -2.61
N PHE A 193 -17.81 -1.38 -2.73
CA PHE A 193 -19.23 -1.60 -2.52
C PHE A 193 -19.92 -1.69 -3.88
N GLU A 194 -20.78 -2.71 -4.06
CA GLU A 194 -21.48 -2.97 -5.32
C GLU A 194 -22.18 -1.73 -5.86
N GLU A 195 -22.78 -0.94 -4.97
CA GLU A 195 -23.51 0.29 -5.33
C GLU A 195 -22.62 1.38 -5.91
N GLU A 196 -21.32 1.39 -5.60
CA GLU A 196 -20.37 2.39 -6.09
C GLU A 196 -19.73 2.00 -7.43
N ILE A 197 -19.74 0.70 -7.80
CA ILE A 197 -19.01 0.17 -8.97
C ILE A 197 -19.41 0.88 -10.27
N ALA A 198 -20.71 1.08 -10.48
CA ALA A 198 -21.20 1.72 -11.69
C ALA A 198 -20.73 3.19 -11.79
N GLN A 199 -20.68 3.89 -10.67
CA GLN A 199 -20.18 5.27 -10.61
C GLN A 199 -18.66 5.32 -10.79
N LEU A 200 -17.91 4.44 -10.12
CA LEU A 200 -16.46 4.34 -10.28
C LEU A 200 -16.07 4.10 -11.75
N ARG A 201 -16.73 3.17 -12.42
CA ARG A 201 -16.50 2.90 -13.85
C ARG A 201 -16.81 4.11 -14.75
N LYS A 202 -17.86 4.88 -14.46
CA LYS A 202 -18.17 6.12 -15.19
C LYS A 202 -17.08 7.20 -14.99
N MET A 203 -16.40 7.17 -13.86
CA MET A 203 -15.26 8.06 -13.56
C MET A 203 -13.93 7.53 -14.11
N GLY A 204 -13.92 6.38 -14.80
CA GLY A 204 -12.71 5.72 -15.29
C GLY A 204 -11.90 5.04 -14.21
N LEU A 205 -12.53 4.68 -13.09
CA LEU A 205 -11.89 4.01 -11.95
C LEU A 205 -12.35 2.56 -11.81
N GLY A 206 -11.50 1.71 -11.21
CA GLY A 206 -11.79 0.31 -10.95
C GLY A 206 -11.89 -0.56 -12.21
N LEU A 207 -11.27 -0.13 -13.32
CA LEU A 207 -11.37 -0.83 -14.60
C LEU A 207 -10.63 -2.18 -14.60
N GLY A 208 -9.57 -2.32 -13.78
CA GLY A 208 -8.83 -3.56 -13.57
C GLY A 208 -9.31 -4.38 -12.35
N GLY A 209 -10.35 -3.90 -11.65
CA GLY A 209 -10.92 -4.61 -10.49
C GLY A 209 -11.72 -5.84 -10.90
N THR A 210 -11.46 -6.96 -10.25
CA THR A 210 -12.16 -8.24 -10.39
C THR A 210 -12.53 -8.79 -9.01
N VAL A 211 -13.38 -9.82 -8.96
CA VAL A 211 -13.74 -10.47 -7.69
C VAL A 211 -12.58 -11.26 -7.06
N GLU A 212 -11.50 -11.48 -7.79
CA GLU A 212 -10.29 -12.13 -7.30
C GLU A 212 -9.36 -11.15 -6.56
N ASN A 213 -9.28 -9.88 -7.04
CA ASN A 213 -8.37 -8.87 -6.50
C ASN A 213 -9.07 -7.78 -5.66
N VAL A 214 -10.41 -7.73 -5.64
CA VAL A 214 -11.21 -6.79 -4.83
C VAL A 214 -12.26 -7.57 -4.04
N VAL A 215 -12.40 -7.30 -2.76
CA VAL A 215 -13.54 -7.78 -1.96
C VAL A 215 -14.73 -6.87 -2.24
N VAL A 216 -15.75 -7.39 -2.92
CA VAL A 216 -16.96 -6.62 -3.26
C VAL A 216 -18.07 -6.95 -2.26
N PHE A 217 -18.49 -5.95 -1.48
CA PHE A 217 -19.64 -6.05 -0.57
C PHE A 217 -20.92 -5.75 -1.32
N THR A 218 -21.93 -6.62 -1.20
CA THR A 218 -23.20 -6.54 -1.93
C THR A 218 -24.28 -5.84 -1.14
N LYS A 219 -25.24 -5.23 -1.81
CA LYS A 219 -26.35 -4.48 -1.19
C LYS A 219 -27.21 -5.31 -0.23
N ASP A 220 -27.32 -6.61 -0.47
CA ASP A 220 -28.08 -7.54 0.36
C ASP A 220 -27.34 -8.01 1.62
N GLY A 221 -26.15 -7.48 1.88
CA GLY A 221 -25.36 -7.79 3.05
C GLY A 221 -24.43 -8.99 2.88
N GLY A 222 -24.14 -9.39 1.63
CA GLY A 222 -23.18 -10.45 1.28
C GLY A 222 -21.86 -9.91 0.74
N THR A 223 -21.08 -10.81 0.12
CA THR A 223 -19.90 -10.50 -0.68
C THR A 223 -19.90 -11.32 -1.96
N LEU A 224 -19.43 -10.72 -3.08
CA LEU A 224 -19.20 -11.46 -4.33
C LEU A 224 -17.91 -12.29 -4.28
N SER A 225 -16.94 -11.84 -3.50
CA SER A 225 -15.64 -12.48 -3.34
C SER A 225 -15.61 -13.36 -2.09
N LYS A 226 -14.93 -14.50 -2.15
CA LYS A 226 -14.59 -15.23 -0.93
C LYS A 226 -13.59 -14.40 -0.12
N VAL A 227 -13.94 -13.99 1.09
CA VAL A 227 -13.04 -13.24 1.98
C VAL A 227 -11.90 -14.13 2.50
N ARG A 228 -10.73 -13.54 2.67
CA ARG A 228 -9.56 -14.18 3.31
C ARG A 228 -9.67 -14.15 4.82
N PHE A 229 -10.25 -13.06 5.34
CA PHE A 229 -10.50 -12.84 6.76
C PHE A 229 -11.93 -12.35 6.96
N PRO A 230 -12.62 -12.71 8.06
CA PRO A 230 -13.95 -12.18 8.35
C PRO A 230 -13.99 -10.65 8.46
N ASP A 231 -12.86 -10.06 8.84
CA ASP A 231 -12.61 -8.64 9.05
C ASP A 231 -11.64 -8.04 8.00
N GLU A 232 -11.67 -8.56 6.76
CA GLU A 232 -10.70 -8.19 5.72
C GLU A 232 -10.68 -6.69 5.42
N LEU A 233 -11.84 -5.99 5.51
CA LEU A 233 -11.91 -4.54 5.32
C LEU A 233 -11.02 -3.78 6.30
N ILE A 234 -11.16 -4.04 7.60
CA ILE A 234 -10.39 -3.28 8.60
C ILE A 234 -8.89 -3.61 8.53
N ARG A 235 -8.53 -4.85 8.19
CA ARG A 235 -7.14 -5.26 7.94
C ARG A 235 -6.55 -4.49 6.77
N HIS A 236 -7.31 -4.36 5.68
CA HIS A 236 -6.88 -3.56 4.54
C HIS A 236 -6.75 -2.07 4.89
N LYS A 237 -7.65 -1.53 5.72
CA LYS A 237 -7.50 -0.15 6.20
C LYS A 237 -6.25 0.07 7.04
N ILE A 238 -5.81 -0.93 7.78
CA ILE A 238 -4.52 -0.90 8.50
C ILE A 238 -3.35 -0.99 7.51
N LEU A 239 -3.47 -1.81 6.45
CA LEU A 239 -2.48 -1.85 5.37
C LEU A 239 -2.28 -0.46 4.73
N ASP A 240 -3.37 0.27 4.49
CA ASP A 240 -3.34 1.64 3.93
C ASP A 240 -2.65 2.66 4.88
N VAL A 241 -2.52 2.37 6.18
CA VAL A 241 -1.86 3.22 7.19
C VAL A 241 -0.36 2.94 7.29
N ILE A 242 0.09 1.70 6.98
CA ILE A 242 1.49 1.27 7.04
C ILE A 242 2.30 1.92 5.92
#